data_8d43f16a5e419a728470ac4cf0f12063
#
_entry.id   8d43f16a5e419a728470ac4cf0f12063
#
_cell.length_a   1.000
_cell.length_b   1.000
_cell.length_c   1.000
_cell.angle_alpha   90.00
_cell.angle_beta   90.00
_cell.angle_gamma   90.00
#
_symmetry.space_group_name_H-M   'P 1'
#
loop_
_entity.id
_entity.type
_entity.pdbx_description
1 polymer ?
#
loop_
_entity_poly.entity_id
_entity_poly.type
_entity_poly.pdbx_seq_one_letter_code
_entity_poly.pdbx_strand_id
1 'polypeptide(L)'
;MARAVQRALTSRQGRTGGAASEALESAVSEIRTTVVVSPREQFRWTRPALESVFAHTEVPYKLVYIDGASPAPVQRYLRLRARQRGFTLVRSEHYISPMEARALALPHVDTEYVCFVDNDVLVTRGWLDRLVRCADETEAWAVGPLYCNEEPARGLIHMAGGLAHILEENGRRSFFEEHRFPRRLVREVQAHLRREPTELVEFHCKLLRTETFDKFDLLDKRYLSCGESLDLCLQLREAGYPVYLEPSAIVSNQPPPPFLRSGLPFYLLRWSDAWNRISLRCFRERWSLPADDWWVGDHYRWLTGHRELATEWIAEKTRRILGWQRGNRAARRLVEALHRRAIRQDLQRRPELRDYERTAPRPAFPAPKP
;
A
#
# COMPACT_ATOMS: atom_id res chain seq x y z
N MET A 1 -74.75 4.95 11.26
CA MET A 1 -73.81 4.94 10.13
C MET A 1 -72.40 5.37 10.50
N ALA A 2 -72.08 5.84 11.70
CA ALA A 2 -70.67 6.26 12.08
C ALA A 2 -69.77 5.14 12.60
N ARG A 3 -70.28 3.93 12.90
CA ARG A 3 -69.45 2.81 13.41
C ARG A 3 -68.90 1.86 12.33
N ALA A 4 -69.42 1.94 11.10
CA ALA A 4 -68.95 1.10 9.98
C ALA A 4 -67.73 1.71 9.20
N VAL A 5 -67.54 3.02 9.26
CA VAL A 5 -66.42 3.72 8.58
C VAL A 5 -65.16 3.63 9.41
N GLN A 6 -65.21 3.49 10.72
CA GLN A 6 -64.06 3.39 11.62
C GLN A 6 -63.35 2.03 11.55
N ARG A 7 -64.06 0.96 11.12
CA ARG A 7 -63.50 -0.39 10.96
C ARG A 7 -62.81 -0.62 9.61
N ALA A 8 -63.12 0.20 8.59
CA ALA A 8 -62.47 0.10 7.26
C ALA A 8 -61.13 0.86 7.14
N LEU A 9 -60.86 1.79 8.08
CA LEU A 9 -59.61 2.54 8.11
C LEU A 9 -58.49 1.89 8.95
N THR A 10 -58.87 0.96 9.86
CA THR A 10 -57.87 0.23 10.70
C THR A 10 -57.36 -1.07 10.08
N SER A 11 -57.97 -1.56 8.97
CA SER A 11 -57.55 -2.80 8.31
C SER A 11 -56.62 -2.61 7.09
N ARG A 12 -56.29 -1.38 6.73
CA ARG A 12 -55.37 -1.07 5.62
C ARG A 12 -53.97 -0.54 6.03
N GLN A 13 -53.74 -0.26 7.30
CA GLN A 13 -52.43 0.20 7.80
C GLN A 13 -51.52 -0.91 8.35
N GLY A 14 -51.95 -2.18 8.33
CA GLY A 14 -51.22 -3.29 8.94
C GLY A 14 -50.35 -4.17 8.01
N ARG A 15 -50.32 -3.91 6.70
CA ARG A 15 -49.59 -4.79 5.73
C ARG A 15 -48.55 -4.17 4.85
N THR A 16 -48.37 -2.86 4.88
CA THR A 16 -47.31 -2.18 4.10
C THR A 16 -46.15 -1.71 4.94
N GLY A 17 -46.22 -1.74 6.26
CA GLY A 17 -45.16 -1.37 7.17
C GLY A 17 -44.12 -2.46 7.41
N GLY A 18 -44.49 -3.74 7.31
CA GLY A 18 -43.60 -4.87 7.53
C GLY A 18 -42.57 -5.05 6.38
N ALA A 19 -43.04 -5.03 5.15
CA ALA A 19 -42.18 -5.22 3.99
C ALA A 19 -41.23 -4.02 3.76
N ALA A 20 -41.63 -2.80 4.11
CA ALA A 20 -40.76 -1.62 4.06
C ALA A 20 -39.76 -1.59 5.24
N SER A 21 -40.15 -2.10 6.42
CA SER A 21 -39.26 -2.27 7.57
C SER A 21 -38.29 -3.42 7.36
N GLU A 22 -38.72 -4.55 6.82
CA GLU A 22 -37.85 -5.68 6.44
C GLU A 22 -36.93 -5.32 5.25
N ALA A 23 -37.42 -4.53 4.29
CA ALA A 23 -36.57 -3.98 3.23
C ALA A 23 -35.59 -2.90 3.73
N LEU A 24 -35.97 -2.13 4.78
CA LEU A 24 -35.02 -1.21 5.45
C LEU A 24 -34.09 -1.94 6.41
N GLU A 25 -34.48 -3.01 7.06
CA GLU A 25 -33.60 -3.85 7.90
C GLU A 25 -32.70 -4.78 7.06
N SER A 26 -33.14 -5.23 5.89
CA SER A 26 -32.27 -5.94 4.93
C SER A 26 -31.29 -5.01 4.21
N ALA A 27 -31.48 -3.70 4.28
CA ALA A 27 -30.56 -2.66 3.87
C ALA A 27 -29.61 -2.20 4.99
N VAL A 28 -29.49 -2.94 6.09
CA VAL A 28 -28.27 -2.90 6.91
C VAL A 28 -27.18 -3.46 6.02
N SER A 29 -26.48 -2.55 5.33
CA SER A 29 -25.44 -2.85 4.35
C SER A 29 -24.47 -3.82 5.00
N GLU A 30 -24.47 -5.03 4.49
CA GLU A 30 -23.55 -6.09 4.95
C GLU A 30 -22.12 -5.60 4.87
N ILE A 31 -21.31 -5.90 5.90
CA ILE A 31 -19.89 -5.54 5.89
C ILE A 31 -19.18 -6.42 4.86
N ARG A 32 -18.95 -5.89 3.67
CA ARG A 32 -18.33 -6.61 2.56
C ARG A 32 -16.82 -6.41 2.46
N THR A 33 -16.25 -5.45 3.20
CA THR A 33 -14.85 -5.08 3.07
C THR A 33 -14.15 -5.01 4.42
N THR A 34 -12.96 -5.61 4.50
CA THR A 34 -11.99 -5.38 5.56
C THR A 34 -10.92 -4.40 5.07
N VAL A 35 -10.82 -3.25 5.70
CA VAL A 35 -9.72 -2.31 5.49
C VAL A 35 -8.54 -2.73 6.36
N VAL A 36 -7.39 -2.97 5.75
CA VAL A 36 -6.14 -3.35 6.43
C VAL A 36 -5.16 -2.20 6.31
N VAL A 37 -4.80 -1.59 7.44
CA VAL A 37 -3.76 -0.57 7.46
C VAL A 37 -2.40 -1.20 7.72
N SER A 38 -1.50 -1.08 6.75
CA SER A 38 -0.14 -1.64 6.79
C SER A 38 0.89 -0.61 7.23
N PRO A 39 1.89 -0.98 8.05
CA PRO A 39 2.89 -0.04 8.53
C PRO A 39 3.89 0.32 7.42
N ARG A 40 4.17 1.62 7.33
CA ARG A 40 5.30 2.22 6.62
C ARG A 40 6.13 3.00 7.63
N GLU A 41 7.29 3.44 7.22
CA GLU A 41 8.25 4.14 8.07
C GLU A 41 7.86 5.58 8.46
N GLN A 42 6.83 6.13 7.83
CA GLN A 42 6.35 7.50 8.06
C GLN A 42 5.35 7.60 9.22
N PHE A 43 5.72 7.15 10.40
CA PHE A 43 4.85 7.10 11.59
C PHE A 43 4.17 8.43 11.96
N ARG A 44 4.70 9.56 11.52
CA ARG A 44 4.07 10.88 11.74
C ARG A 44 2.71 11.00 11.04
N TRP A 45 2.51 10.25 9.96
CA TRP A 45 1.28 10.26 9.19
C TRP A 45 0.24 9.27 9.70
N THR A 46 0.62 8.35 10.60
CA THR A 46 -0.30 7.36 11.18
C THR A 46 -1.61 7.98 11.67
N ARG A 47 -1.54 9.08 12.44
CA ARG A 47 -2.75 9.73 12.95
C ARG A 47 -3.56 10.40 11.83
N PRO A 48 -3.01 11.30 11.00
CA PRO A 48 -3.76 11.88 9.90
C PRO A 48 -4.38 10.83 8.95
N ALA A 49 -3.63 9.77 8.60
CA ALA A 49 -4.10 8.72 7.71
C ALA A 49 -5.26 7.92 8.33
N LEU A 50 -5.12 7.45 9.57
CA LEU A 50 -6.19 6.71 10.24
C LEU A 50 -7.44 7.57 10.46
N GLU A 51 -7.30 8.85 10.85
CA GLU A 51 -8.44 9.75 10.99
C GLU A 51 -9.11 10.03 9.63
N SER A 52 -8.36 10.07 8.52
CA SER A 52 -8.96 10.20 7.18
C SER A 52 -9.81 8.98 6.82
N VAL A 53 -9.37 7.76 7.18
CA VAL A 53 -10.17 6.55 7.00
C VAL A 53 -11.49 6.67 7.76
N PHE A 54 -11.45 7.09 9.03
CA PHE A 54 -12.68 7.26 9.82
C PHE A 54 -13.60 8.35 9.29
N ALA A 55 -13.04 9.44 8.78
CA ALA A 55 -13.82 10.60 8.33
C ALA A 55 -14.44 10.42 6.94
N HIS A 56 -13.83 9.59 6.09
CA HIS A 56 -14.15 9.52 4.66
C HIS A 56 -14.64 8.16 4.19
N THR A 57 -14.83 7.19 5.09
CA THR A 57 -15.42 5.88 4.77
C THR A 57 -16.85 5.85 5.30
N GLU A 58 -17.82 5.95 4.39
CA GLU A 58 -19.25 6.05 4.70
C GLU A 58 -19.96 4.69 4.67
N VAL A 59 -19.41 3.71 3.93
CA VAL A 59 -19.92 2.34 3.89
C VAL A 59 -19.45 1.53 5.09
N PRO A 60 -20.21 0.52 5.56
CA PRO A 60 -19.75 -0.37 6.63
C PRO A 60 -18.50 -1.15 6.24
N TYR A 61 -17.54 -1.21 7.16
CA TYR A 61 -16.29 -1.94 6.97
C TYR A 61 -15.75 -2.46 8.29
N LYS A 62 -14.95 -3.54 8.22
CA LYS A 62 -14.05 -3.95 9.31
C LYS A 62 -12.73 -3.23 9.16
N LEU A 63 -12.06 -2.96 10.28
CA LEU A 63 -10.74 -2.37 10.28
C LEU A 63 -9.75 -3.27 11.03
N VAL A 64 -8.66 -3.61 10.36
CA VAL A 64 -7.50 -4.29 10.94
C VAL A 64 -6.30 -3.36 10.80
N TYR A 65 -5.68 -2.98 11.89
CA TYR A 65 -4.49 -2.15 11.89
C TYR A 65 -3.28 -2.98 12.33
N ILE A 66 -2.26 -3.03 11.49
CA ILE A 66 -0.99 -3.70 11.80
C ILE A 66 0.02 -2.66 12.25
N ASP A 67 0.43 -2.74 13.51
CA ASP A 67 1.43 -1.85 14.11
C ASP A 67 2.81 -2.50 14.09
N GLY A 68 3.65 -2.12 13.13
CA GLY A 68 5.03 -2.59 12.96
C GLY A 68 6.01 -1.85 13.87
N ALA A 69 5.94 -2.05 15.18
CA ALA A 69 6.83 -1.45 16.18
C ALA A 69 6.84 0.10 16.15
N SER A 70 5.69 0.73 15.99
CA SER A 70 5.59 2.17 16.05
C SER A 70 6.11 2.76 17.36
N PRO A 71 6.62 4.01 17.36
CA PRO A 71 7.08 4.69 18.58
C PRO A 71 5.98 4.80 19.63
N ALA A 72 6.36 4.85 20.92
CA ALA A 72 5.42 4.85 22.04
C ALA A 72 4.25 5.87 21.97
N PRO A 73 4.43 7.11 21.46
CA PRO A 73 3.30 8.03 21.28
C PRO A 73 2.28 7.52 20.26
N VAL A 74 2.75 6.96 19.14
CA VAL A 74 1.89 6.38 18.09
C VAL A 74 1.19 5.13 18.60
N GLN A 75 1.92 4.25 19.29
CA GLN A 75 1.34 3.06 19.91
C GLN A 75 0.22 3.40 20.90
N ARG A 76 0.42 4.40 21.77
CA ARG A 76 -0.63 4.86 22.71
C ARG A 76 -1.86 5.36 21.98
N TYR A 77 -1.65 6.16 20.94
CA TYR A 77 -2.74 6.65 20.08
C TYR A 77 -3.52 5.49 19.45
N LEU A 78 -2.84 4.52 18.82
CA LEU A 78 -3.48 3.37 18.19
C LEU A 78 -4.29 2.53 19.17
N ARG A 79 -3.73 2.23 20.36
CA ARG A 79 -4.44 1.50 21.43
C ARG A 79 -5.70 2.24 21.91
N LEU A 80 -5.62 3.56 22.04
CA LEU A 80 -6.77 4.38 22.43
C LEU A 80 -7.86 4.32 21.35
N ARG A 81 -7.47 4.53 20.08
CA ARG A 81 -8.44 4.53 18.95
C ARG A 81 -9.04 3.15 18.73
N ALA A 82 -8.26 2.07 18.89
CA ALA A 82 -8.77 0.71 18.79
C ALA A 82 -9.88 0.44 19.83
N ARG A 83 -9.68 0.87 21.08
CA ARG A 83 -10.71 0.76 22.13
C ARG A 83 -11.94 1.62 21.83
N GLN A 84 -11.77 2.83 21.32
CA GLN A 84 -12.86 3.77 21.04
C GLN A 84 -13.71 3.37 19.82
N ARG A 85 -13.08 2.77 18.80
CA ARG A 85 -13.71 2.46 17.51
C ARG A 85 -13.95 0.96 17.31
N GLY A 86 -13.47 0.09 18.21
CA GLY A 86 -13.70 -1.34 18.15
C GLY A 86 -12.96 -2.09 17.05
N PHE A 87 -11.84 -1.55 16.52
CA PHE A 87 -11.09 -2.22 15.46
C PHE A 87 -10.00 -3.16 16.00
N THR A 88 -9.60 -4.14 15.19
CA THR A 88 -8.53 -5.08 15.50
C THR A 88 -7.17 -4.41 15.36
N LEU A 89 -6.38 -4.39 16.45
CA LEU A 89 -5.01 -3.88 16.47
C LEU A 89 -4.03 -5.03 16.70
N VAL A 90 -3.26 -5.38 15.69
CA VAL A 90 -2.19 -6.38 15.76
C VAL A 90 -0.85 -5.68 15.83
N ARG A 91 -0.03 -6.01 16.84
CA ARG A 91 1.27 -5.36 17.00
C ARG A 91 2.41 -6.35 16.87
N SER A 92 3.42 -5.97 16.10
CA SER A 92 4.76 -6.56 16.12
C SER A 92 5.70 -5.73 17.00
N GLU A 93 6.57 -6.38 17.76
CA GLU A 93 7.58 -5.70 18.58
C GLU A 93 8.86 -5.34 17.79
N HIS A 94 8.87 -5.59 16.47
CA HIS A 94 9.94 -5.22 15.55
C HIS A 94 9.38 -4.70 14.25
N TYR A 95 10.24 -4.03 13.47
CA TYR A 95 9.88 -3.58 12.13
C TYR A 95 9.64 -4.80 11.24
N ILE A 96 8.56 -4.74 10.49
CA ILE A 96 8.12 -5.78 9.57
C ILE A 96 8.00 -5.23 8.15
N SER A 97 8.23 -6.10 7.18
CA SER A 97 8.00 -5.74 5.78
C SER A 97 6.51 -5.55 5.49
N PRO A 98 6.15 -4.84 4.42
CA PRO A 98 4.75 -4.73 4.00
C PRO A 98 4.08 -6.09 3.77
N MET A 99 4.81 -7.09 3.27
CA MET A 99 4.26 -8.44 3.05
C MET A 99 4.01 -9.19 4.33
N GLU A 100 4.91 -9.07 5.32
CA GLU A 100 4.66 -9.65 6.64
C GLU A 100 3.47 -9.00 7.35
N ALA A 101 3.30 -7.67 7.19
CA ALA A 101 2.13 -6.98 7.73
C ALA A 101 0.83 -7.52 7.13
N ARG A 102 0.79 -7.77 5.83
CA ARG A 102 -0.38 -8.34 5.14
C ARG A 102 -0.64 -9.78 5.61
N ALA A 103 0.42 -10.58 5.73
CA ALA A 103 0.31 -11.95 6.27
C ALA A 103 -0.25 -11.98 7.70
N LEU A 104 0.11 -11.02 8.55
CA LEU A 104 -0.44 -10.89 9.90
C LEU A 104 -1.90 -10.43 9.91
N ALA A 105 -2.34 -9.72 8.86
CA ALA A 105 -3.72 -9.23 8.76
C ALA A 105 -4.69 -10.30 8.26
N LEU A 106 -4.29 -11.18 7.35
CA LEU A 106 -5.19 -12.14 6.68
C LEU A 106 -6.02 -13.02 7.62
N PRO A 107 -5.51 -13.53 8.76
CA PRO A 107 -6.34 -14.30 9.71
C PRO A 107 -7.53 -13.52 10.30
N HIS A 108 -7.56 -12.20 10.13
CA HIS A 108 -8.63 -11.31 10.59
C HIS A 108 -9.55 -10.83 9.45
N VAL A 109 -9.33 -11.29 8.22
CA VAL A 109 -10.11 -10.95 7.03
C VAL A 109 -11.09 -12.09 6.75
N ASP A 110 -12.38 -11.81 6.86
CA ASP A 110 -13.48 -12.75 6.63
C ASP A 110 -14.58 -12.14 5.73
N THR A 111 -14.22 -11.11 4.97
CA THR A 111 -15.11 -10.34 4.08
C THR A 111 -14.81 -10.66 2.62
N GLU A 112 -15.77 -10.36 1.74
CA GLU A 112 -15.64 -10.55 0.29
C GLU A 112 -14.43 -9.83 -0.30
N TYR A 113 -14.19 -8.60 0.19
CA TYR A 113 -13.07 -7.77 -0.24
C TYR A 113 -12.13 -7.47 0.92
N VAL A 114 -10.86 -7.34 0.60
CA VAL A 114 -9.86 -6.72 1.46
C VAL A 114 -9.27 -5.49 0.78
N CYS A 115 -9.21 -4.37 1.50
CA CYS A 115 -8.61 -3.14 1.02
C CYS A 115 -7.37 -2.81 1.84
N PHE A 116 -6.20 -2.94 1.24
CA PHE A 116 -4.94 -2.54 1.88
C PHE A 116 -4.72 -1.04 1.71
N VAL A 117 -4.27 -0.40 2.77
CA VAL A 117 -3.91 1.03 2.81
C VAL A 117 -2.65 1.19 3.64
N ASP A 118 -1.67 1.94 3.17
CA ASP A 118 -0.48 2.25 3.95
C ASP A 118 -0.78 3.30 5.03
N ASN A 119 -0.07 3.26 6.16
CA ASN A 119 -0.30 4.16 7.30
C ASN A 119 0.10 5.64 7.06
N ASP A 120 0.59 5.96 5.89
CA ASP A 120 0.97 7.29 5.42
C ASP A 120 0.16 7.75 4.20
N VAL A 121 -0.96 7.09 3.93
CA VAL A 121 -1.89 7.42 2.85
C VAL A 121 -3.14 8.09 3.41
N LEU A 122 -3.47 9.26 2.88
CA LEU A 122 -4.72 9.98 3.15
C LEU A 122 -5.76 9.56 2.12
N VAL A 123 -6.95 9.19 2.59
CA VAL A 123 -8.08 8.84 1.71
C VAL A 123 -9.08 10.00 1.62
N THR A 124 -9.82 10.07 0.52
CA THR A 124 -10.84 11.12 0.29
C THR A 124 -12.25 10.53 0.40
N ARG A 125 -13.25 11.41 0.50
CA ARG A 125 -14.65 11.03 0.71
C ARG A 125 -15.16 10.02 -0.32
N GLY A 126 -15.77 8.93 0.14
CA GLY A 126 -16.38 7.88 -0.68
C GLY A 126 -15.38 6.98 -1.44
N TRP A 127 -14.10 7.02 -1.07
CA TRP A 127 -13.04 6.25 -1.74
C TRP A 127 -13.32 4.74 -1.77
N LEU A 128 -13.73 4.16 -0.63
CA LEU A 128 -13.94 2.72 -0.52
C LEU A 128 -15.16 2.25 -1.31
N ASP A 129 -16.28 2.98 -1.21
CA ASP A 129 -17.49 2.70 -1.97
C ASP A 129 -17.24 2.67 -3.48
N ARG A 130 -16.45 3.61 -3.99
CA ARG A 130 -16.09 3.67 -5.41
C ARG A 130 -15.24 2.49 -5.85
N LEU A 131 -14.27 2.07 -5.02
CA LEU A 131 -13.45 0.89 -5.33
C LEU A 131 -14.29 -0.39 -5.33
N VAL A 132 -15.17 -0.59 -4.33
CA VAL A 132 -16.06 -1.76 -4.25
C VAL A 132 -17.01 -1.78 -5.45
N ARG A 133 -17.66 -0.66 -5.74
CA ARG A 133 -18.56 -0.55 -6.90
C ARG A 133 -17.85 -0.83 -8.22
N CYS A 134 -16.62 -0.36 -8.38
CA CYS A 134 -15.81 -0.70 -9.54
C CYS A 134 -15.58 -2.22 -9.64
N ALA A 135 -15.20 -2.87 -8.53
CA ALA A 135 -14.99 -4.31 -8.51
C ALA A 135 -16.26 -5.11 -8.83
N ASP A 136 -17.42 -4.66 -8.33
CA ASP A 136 -18.72 -5.29 -8.60
C ASP A 136 -19.13 -5.16 -10.06
N GLU A 137 -19.06 -3.94 -10.61
CA GLU A 137 -19.53 -3.64 -11.97
C GLU A 137 -18.62 -4.19 -13.08
N THR A 138 -17.33 -4.42 -12.78
CA THR A 138 -16.33 -4.88 -13.76
C THR A 138 -15.84 -6.30 -13.51
N GLU A 139 -16.31 -6.95 -12.44
CA GLU A 139 -15.81 -8.24 -11.96
C GLU A 139 -14.30 -8.25 -11.69
N ALA A 140 -13.73 -7.06 -11.40
CA ALA A 140 -12.31 -6.90 -11.17
C ALA A 140 -11.83 -7.67 -9.92
N TRP A 141 -10.64 -8.25 -10.03
CA TRP A 141 -9.95 -8.93 -8.93
C TRP A 141 -9.08 -7.99 -8.11
N ALA A 142 -8.60 -6.95 -8.76
CA ALA A 142 -7.90 -5.86 -8.11
C ALA A 142 -8.38 -4.52 -8.64
N VAL A 143 -8.60 -3.55 -7.75
CA VAL A 143 -8.95 -2.18 -8.12
C VAL A 143 -8.01 -1.21 -7.41
N GLY A 144 -7.36 -0.34 -8.18
CA GLY A 144 -6.56 0.76 -7.66
C GLY A 144 -7.28 2.11 -7.80
N PRO A 145 -7.11 3.01 -6.82
CA PRO A 145 -7.56 4.40 -6.92
C PRO A 145 -6.64 5.23 -7.82
N LEU A 146 -6.99 6.51 -8.00
CA LEU A 146 -6.05 7.52 -8.45
C LEU A 146 -5.08 7.83 -7.30
N TYR A 147 -3.81 7.52 -7.50
CA TYR A 147 -2.77 7.79 -6.52
C TYR A 147 -2.20 9.18 -6.72
N CYS A 148 -2.29 10.01 -5.69
CA CYS A 148 -1.65 11.33 -5.64
C CYS A 148 -0.51 11.34 -4.63
N ASN A 149 0.32 12.37 -4.69
CA ASN A 149 1.34 12.68 -3.71
C ASN A 149 0.98 13.96 -2.95
N GLU A 150 1.47 14.09 -1.71
CA GLU A 150 1.30 15.25 -0.85
C GLU A 150 -0.17 15.46 -0.45
N GLU A 151 -0.62 16.71 -0.28
CA GLU A 151 -2.00 17.00 0.08
C GLU A 151 -2.97 16.64 -1.06
N PRO A 152 -4.08 15.92 -0.77
CA PRO A 152 -5.04 15.52 -1.81
C PRO A 152 -5.57 16.69 -2.65
N ALA A 153 -5.76 17.87 -2.03
CA ALA A 153 -6.23 19.07 -2.70
C ALA A 153 -5.28 19.58 -3.80
N ARG A 154 -3.99 19.26 -3.71
CA ARG A 154 -3.00 19.63 -4.73
C ARG A 154 -3.19 18.82 -6.02
N GLY A 155 -3.64 17.59 -5.91
CA GLY A 155 -3.90 16.70 -7.04
C GLY A 155 -2.66 16.40 -7.88
N LEU A 156 -1.47 16.29 -7.26
CA LEU A 156 -0.25 15.88 -7.94
C LEU A 156 -0.24 14.36 -8.10
N ILE A 157 -0.39 13.88 -9.32
CA ILE A 157 -0.51 12.46 -9.60
C ILE A 157 0.84 11.75 -9.36
N HIS A 158 0.79 10.68 -8.57
CA HIS A 158 1.83 9.66 -8.51
C HIS A 158 1.64 8.67 -9.66
N MET A 159 0.43 8.09 -9.76
CA MET A 159 0.08 7.13 -10.79
C MET A 159 -1.43 7.09 -11.01
N ALA A 160 -1.85 6.99 -12.26
CA ALA A 160 -3.23 6.74 -12.68
C ALA A 160 -3.32 5.41 -13.44
N GLY A 161 -3.08 4.30 -12.75
CA GLY A 161 -2.85 3.01 -13.40
C GLY A 161 -1.51 2.99 -14.13
N GLY A 162 -1.24 1.93 -14.86
CA GLY A 162 0.03 1.77 -15.58
C GLY A 162 0.08 0.49 -16.39
N LEU A 163 1.24 0.28 -17.01
CA LEU A 163 1.59 -0.94 -17.73
C LEU A 163 2.63 -1.71 -16.90
N ALA A 164 2.45 -3.03 -16.81
CA ALA A 164 3.39 -3.92 -16.14
C ALA A 164 3.30 -5.31 -16.76
N HIS A 165 4.26 -5.68 -17.59
CA HIS A 165 4.24 -6.98 -18.27
C HIS A 165 5.64 -7.48 -18.63
N ILE A 166 5.70 -8.78 -18.90
CA ILE A 166 6.91 -9.43 -19.42
C ILE A 166 6.88 -9.34 -20.95
N LEU A 167 7.96 -8.79 -21.50
CA LEU A 167 8.24 -8.86 -22.93
C LEU A 167 9.13 -10.07 -23.20
N GLU A 168 8.87 -10.77 -24.30
CA GLU A 168 9.70 -11.87 -24.75
C GLU A 168 10.08 -11.66 -26.21
N GLU A 169 11.37 -11.36 -26.44
CA GLU A 169 11.91 -11.11 -27.77
C GLU A 169 13.15 -11.97 -27.99
N ASN A 170 13.16 -12.74 -29.08
CA ASN A 170 14.29 -13.63 -29.44
C ASN A 170 14.72 -14.58 -28.30
N GLY A 171 13.75 -15.10 -27.55
CA GLY A 171 13.99 -16.00 -26.42
C GLY A 171 14.57 -15.31 -25.17
N ARG A 172 14.61 -13.98 -25.14
CA ARG A 172 15.02 -13.17 -23.99
C ARG A 172 13.80 -12.51 -23.36
N ARG A 173 13.65 -12.70 -22.08
CA ARG A 173 12.60 -12.01 -21.26
C ARG A 173 13.14 -10.70 -20.73
N SER A 174 12.27 -9.70 -20.69
CA SER A 174 12.53 -8.42 -20.03
C SER A 174 11.24 -7.90 -19.38
N PHE A 175 11.38 -7.11 -18.32
CA PHE A 175 10.23 -6.53 -17.66
C PHE A 175 10.02 -5.09 -18.10
N PHE A 176 8.76 -4.75 -18.41
CA PHE A 176 8.33 -3.41 -18.77
C PHE A 176 7.39 -2.85 -17.69
N GLU A 177 7.65 -1.63 -17.24
CA GLU A 177 6.80 -0.87 -16.31
C GLU A 177 6.69 0.56 -16.79
N GLU A 178 5.46 1.08 -16.73
CA GLU A 178 5.17 2.49 -17.01
C GLU A 178 4.00 2.98 -16.15
N HIS A 179 4.20 4.04 -15.38
CA HIS A 179 3.14 4.75 -14.69
C HIS A 179 2.47 5.75 -15.61
N ARG A 180 1.13 5.82 -15.58
CA ARG A 180 0.39 6.83 -16.35
C ARG A 180 0.30 8.14 -15.61
N PHE A 181 0.54 9.23 -16.34
CA PHE A 181 0.48 10.63 -15.86
C PHE A 181 1.30 10.97 -14.61
N PRO A 182 2.52 10.41 -14.41
CA PRO A 182 3.30 10.73 -13.23
C PRO A 182 3.68 12.22 -13.21
N ARG A 183 3.60 12.84 -12.03
CA ARG A 183 3.90 14.27 -11.81
C ARG A 183 3.02 15.27 -12.58
N ARG A 184 1.91 14.85 -13.18
CA ARG A 184 0.90 15.75 -13.75
C ARG A 184 -0.11 16.15 -12.68
N LEU A 185 -0.75 17.28 -12.85
CA LEU A 185 -1.87 17.68 -11.99
C LEU A 185 -3.17 17.06 -12.50
N VAL A 186 -4.02 16.59 -11.60
CA VAL A 186 -5.33 15.99 -11.94
C VAL A 186 -6.10 16.88 -12.91
N ARG A 187 -6.15 18.21 -12.67
CA ARG A 187 -6.84 19.18 -13.53
C ARG A 187 -6.32 19.22 -14.98
N GLU A 188 -5.06 18.85 -15.20
CA GLU A 188 -4.44 18.87 -16.54
C GLU A 188 -4.82 17.65 -17.39
N VAL A 189 -5.15 16.55 -16.71
CA VAL A 189 -5.42 15.26 -17.36
C VAL A 189 -6.84 14.74 -17.08
N GLN A 190 -7.68 15.54 -16.44
CA GLN A 190 -9.02 15.12 -15.99
C GLN A 190 -9.87 14.51 -17.12
N ALA A 191 -9.77 15.02 -18.33
CA ALA A 191 -10.49 14.49 -19.50
C ALA A 191 -10.04 13.06 -19.91
N HIS A 192 -8.87 12.62 -19.44
CA HIS A 192 -8.30 11.30 -19.71
C HIS A 192 -8.44 10.32 -18.53
N LEU A 193 -8.93 10.80 -17.37
CA LEU A 193 -9.15 9.98 -16.20
C LEU A 193 -10.52 9.32 -16.27
N ARG A 194 -10.55 8.02 -16.49
CA ARG A 194 -11.77 7.21 -16.54
C ARG A 194 -11.52 5.84 -15.93
N ARG A 195 -12.58 5.18 -15.48
CA ARG A 195 -12.52 3.79 -15.09
C ARG A 195 -12.16 2.95 -16.31
N GLU A 196 -11.09 2.19 -16.20
CA GLU A 196 -10.62 1.35 -17.30
C GLU A 196 -9.74 0.20 -16.79
N PRO A 197 -9.57 -0.88 -17.58
CA PRO A 197 -8.58 -1.90 -17.30
C PRO A 197 -7.17 -1.30 -17.21
N THR A 198 -6.35 -1.83 -16.31
CA THR A 198 -4.95 -1.43 -16.17
C THR A 198 -4.09 -2.66 -15.85
N GLU A 199 -2.81 -2.59 -16.12
CA GLU A 199 -1.89 -3.68 -15.78
C GLU A 199 -1.21 -3.48 -14.42
N LEU A 200 -1.32 -2.27 -13.85
CA LEU A 200 -0.62 -1.92 -12.61
C LEU A 200 -1.50 -1.12 -11.65
N VAL A 201 -1.56 -1.61 -10.41
CA VAL A 201 -2.09 -0.91 -9.23
C VAL A 201 -1.17 -1.17 -8.05
N GLU A 202 -0.99 -0.19 -7.16
CA GLU A 202 -0.02 -0.26 -6.07
C GLU A 202 -0.64 -0.54 -4.71
N PHE A 203 0.17 -1.11 -3.80
CA PHE A 203 -0.26 -1.39 -2.43
C PHE A 203 -0.31 -0.15 -1.51
N HIS A 204 -0.03 1.04 -2.01
CA HIS A 204 -0.35 2.25 -1.26
C HIS A 204 -1.82 2.32 -0.86
N CYS A 205 -2.71 1.92 -1.80
CA CYS A 205 -4.11 1.62 -1.56
C CYS A 205 -4.59 0.68 -2.66
N LYS A 206 -5.16 -0.47 -2.31
CA LYS A 206 -5.61 -1.46 -3.28
C LYS A 206 -6.73 -2.31 -2.72
N LEU A 207 -7.85 -2.39 -3.44
CA LEU A 207 -8.92 -3.35 -3.16
C LEU A 207 -8.63 -4.65 -3.89
N LEU A 208 -8.80 -5.77 -3.20
CA LEU A 208 -8.69 -7.11 -3.77
C LEU A 208 -9.93 -7.94 -3.39
N ARG A 209 -10.36 -8.86 -4.25
CA ARG A 209 -11.20 -9.97 -3.82
C ARG A 209 -10.39 -10.85 -2.86
N THR A 210 -10.97 -11.20 -1.71
CA THR A 210 -10.25 -11.97 -0.68
C THR A 210 -9.83 -13.34 -1.19
N GLU A 211 -10.62 -13.97 -2.08
CA GLU A 211 -10.28 -15.25 -2.73
C GLU A 211 -8.96 -15.22 -3.55
N THR A 212 -8.41 -14.03 -3.83
CA THR A 212 -7.10 -13.88 -4.48
C THR A 212 -5.99 -14.58 -3.67
N PHE A 213 -6.11 -14.59 -2.34
CA PHE A 213 -5.12 -15.23 -1.46
C PHE A 213 -5.20 -16.75 -1.43
N ASP A 214 -6.32 -17.33 -1.85
CA ASP A 214 -6.48 -18.78 -1.99
C ASP A 214 -5.92 -19.31 -3.30
N LYS A 215 -5.84 -18.45 -4.32
CA LYS A 215 -5.46 -18.85 -5.68
C LYS A 215 -4.00 -18.52 -6.03
N PHE A 216 -3.41 -17.55 -5.38
CA PHE A 216 -2.09 -17.02 -5.73
C PHE A 216 -1.15 -16.98 -4.53
N ASP A 217 0.13 -17.23 -4.79
CA ASP A 217 1.20 -17.08 -3.79
C ASP A 217 1.60 -15.60 -3.68
N LEU A 218 0.77 -14.82 -2.99
CA LEU A 218 0.91 -13.37 -2.86
C LEU A 218 1.71 -12.91 -1.66
N LEU A 219 2.05 -13.82 -0.75
CA LEU A 219 2.67 -13.47 0.54
C LEU A 219 4.13 -13.88 0.64
N ASP A 220 4.85 -13.86 -0.49
CA ASP A 220 6.27 -14.18 -0.47
C ASP A 220 7.06 -13.21 0.41
N LYS A 221 7.52 -13.72 1.55
CA LYS A 221 8.24 -12.95 2.58
C LYS A 221 9.57 -12.37 2.12
N ARG A 222 10.05 -12.76 0.93
CA ARG A 222 11.25 -12.20 0.31
C ARG A 222 11.02 -10.82 -0.31
N TYR A 223 9.77 -10.41 -0.54
CA TYR A 223 9.44 -9.03 -0.88
C TYR A 223 9.47 -8.15 0.36
N LEU A 224 10.64 -7.58 0.67
CA LEU A 224 10.87 -6.79 1.86
C LEU A 224 10.68 -5.29 1.66
N SER A 225 11.11 -4.76 0.51
CA SER A 225 11.08 -3.33 0.21
C SER A 225 10.22 -2.96 -0.99
N CYS A 226 10.16 -3.80 -2.02
CA CYS A 226 9.54 -3.51 -3.32
C CYS A 226 9.20 -4.78 -4.09
N GLY A 227 8.50 -4.62 -5.22
CA GLY A 227 8.21 -5.67 -6.19
C GLY A 227 6.88 -6.39 -5.96
N GLU A 228 6.33 -6.34 -4.76
CA GLU A 228 5.12 -7.07 -4.39
C GLU A 228 3.86 -6.62 -5.15
N SER A 229 3.77 -5.34 -5.49
CA SER A 229 2.64 -4.83 -6.30
C SER A 229 2.70 -5.32 -7.72
N LEU A 230 3.88 -5.33 -8.29
CA LEU A 230 4.15 -5.80 -9.65
C LEU A 230 3.93 -7.32 -9.76
N ASP A 231 4.43 -8.06 -8.78
CA ASP A 231 4.27 -9.51 -8.71
C ASP A 231 2.79 -9.92 -8.69
N LEU A 232 1.98 -9.28 -7.84
CA LEU A 232 0.52 -9.49 -7.81
C LEU A 232 -0.11 -9.21 -9.18
N CYS A 233 0.18 -8.05 -9.76
CA CYS A 233 -0.43 -7.62 -11.01
C CYS A 233 -0.07 -8.56 -12.17
N LEU A 234 1.17 -9.03 -12.22
CA LEU A 234 1.61 -10.01 -13.21
C LEU A 234 0.92 -11.37 -13.02
N GLN A 235 0.78 -11.87 -11.79
CA GLN A 235 0.07 -13.12 -11.50
C GLN A 235 -1.40 -13.04 -11.95
N LEU A 236 -2.11 -11.95 -11.62
CA LEU A 236 -3.48 -11.74 -12.06
C LEU A 236 -3.59 -11.67 -13.58
N ARG A 237 -2.70 -10.95 -14.23
CA ARG A 237 -2.64 -10.81 -15.69
C ARG A 237 -2.42 -12.16 -16.38
N GLU A 238 -1.43 -12.95 -15.95
CA GLU A 238 -1.15 -14.26 -16.55
C GLU A 238 -2.32 -15.24 -16.39
N ALA A 239 -3.06 -15.10 -15.29
CA ALA A 239 -4.26 -15.92 -15.04
C ALA A 239 -5.53 -15.37 -15.71
N GLY A 240 -5.45 -14.23 -16.43
CA GLY A 240 -6.59 -13.62 -17.13
C GLY A 240 -7.59 -12.90 -16.22
N TYR A 241 -7.20 -12.56 -14.98
CA TYR A 241 -8.07 -11.84 -14.05
C TYR A 241 -7.95 -10.32 -14.22
N PRO A 242 -9.10 -9.61 -14.31
CA PRO A 242 -9.09 -8.19 -14.61
C PRO A 242 -8.62 -7.33 -13.43
N VAL A 243 -7.79 -6.36 -13.74
CA VAL A 243 -7.33 -5.30 -12.84
C VAL A 243 -7.82 -3.95 -13.37
N TYR A 244 -8.37 -3.10 -12.51
CA TYR A 244 -8.98 -1.84 -12.91
C TYR A 244 -8.42 -0.64 -12.17
N LEU A 245 -8.39 0.48 -12.86
CA LEU A 245 -8.25 1.83 -12.29
C LEU A 245 -9.63 2.41 -12.02
N GLU A 246 -9.88 2.93 -10.81
CA GLU A 246 -11.04 3.73 -10.46
C GLU A 246 -10.59 5.15 -10.06
N PRO A 247 -10.51 6.09 -11.00
CA PRO A 247 -9.91 7.40 -10.74
C PRO A 247 -10.81 8.34 -9.93
N SER A 248 -12.08 8.02 -9.74
CA SER A 248 -12.94 8.79 -8.84
C SER A 248 -12.66 8.50 -7.36
N ALA A 249 -12.07 7.35 -7.04
CA ALA A 249 -11.46 7.08 -5.75
C ALA A 249 -10.07 7.71 -5.70
N ILE A 250 -9.87 8.73 -4.88
CA ILE A 250 -8.59 9.45 -4.79
C ILE A 250 -7.95 9.17 -3.45
N VAL A 251 -6.67 8.80 -3.47
CA VAL A 251 -5.84 8.67 -2.27
C VAL A 251 -4.54 9.43 -2.46
N SER A 252 -3.90 9.82 -1.36
CA SER A 252 -2.69 10.62 -1.43
C SER A 252 -1.61 10.07 -0.51
N ASN A 253 -0.53 9.63 -1.12
CA ASN A 253 0.68 9.18 -0.44
C ASN A 253 1.48 10.38 0.07
N GLN A 254 2.06 10.23 1.26
CA GLN A 254 2.81 11.29 1.92
C GLN A 254 4.32 10.99 1.84
N PRO A 255 5.03 11.60 0.87
CA PRO A 255 6.44 11.29 0.64
C PRO A 255 7.35 11.79 1.78
N PRO A 256 8.51 11.15 2.02
CA PRO A 256 9.58 11.76 2.78
C PRO A 256 10.27 12.87 1.96
N PRO A 257 11.04 13.80 2.57
CA PRO A 257 11.15 14.22 3.93
C PRO A 257 10.04 15.19 4.38
N PRO A 258 10.02 15.63 5.64
CA PRO A 258 11.05 15.53 6.65
C PRO A 258 10.95 14.25 7.49
N PHE A 259 12.10 13.68 7.85
CA PHE A 259 12.16 12.50 8.71
C PHE A 259 12.02 12.86 10.19
N LEU A 260 11.22 12.09 10.94
CA LEU A 260 11.32 12.08 12.39
C LEU A 260 12.43 11.12 12.83
N ARG A 261 13.11 11.46 13.94
CA ARG A 261 14.15 10.59 14.51
C ARG A 261 13.64 9.17 14.79
N SER A 262 12.38 9.03 15.18
CA SER A 262 11.74 7.76 15.51
C SER A 262 11.41 6.89 14.30
N GLY A 263 11.20 7.46 13.11
CA GLY A 263 10.95 6.72 11.86
C GLY A 263 12.21 6.37 11.09
N LEU A 264 13.31 7.08 11.36
CA LEU A 264 14.55 6.92 10.60
C LEU A 264 15.14 5.49 10.66
N PRO A 265 15.15 4.76 11.78
CA PRO A 265 15.67 3.39 11.80
C PRO A 265 14.89 2.45 10.89
N PHE A 266 13.56 2.55 10.87
CA PHE A 266 12.74 1.74 9.97
C PHE A 266 12.93 2.15 8.51
N TYR A 267 12.99 3.45 8.23
CA TYR A 267 13.30 3.96 6.88
C TYR A 267 14.62 3.39 6.35
N LEU A 268 15.70 3.47 7.15
CA LEU A 268 17.00 2.93 6.78
C LEU A 268 16.98 1.41 6.59
N LEU A 269 16.21 0.67 7.38
CA LEU A 269 16.04 -0.77 7.21
C LEU A 269 15.32 -1.08 5.89
N ARG A 270 14.18 -0.46 5.66
CA ARG A 270 13.36 -0.70 4.47
C ARG A 270 14.11 -0.41 3.17
N TRP A 271 14.81 0.71 3.11
CA TRP A 271 15.59 1.11 1.93
C TRP A 271 17.05 0.61 1.99
N SER A 272 17.30 -0.44 2.80
CA SER A 272 18.62 -1.04 2.91
C SER A 272 19.02 -1.78 1.65
N ASP A 273 20.33 -1.79 1.38
CA ASP A 273 20.91 -2.57 0.28
C ASP A 273 20.49 -4.06 0.38
N ALA A 274 20.46 -4.63 1.59
CA ALA A 274 20.07 -6.01 1.82
C ALA A 274 18.63 -6.27 1.41
N TRP A 275 17.67 -5.50 1.94
CA TRP A 275 16.25 -5.68 1.61
C TRP A 275 15.98 -5.45 0.12
N ASN A 276 16.59 -4.42 -0.47
CA ASN A 276 16.45 -4.11 -1.88
C ASN A 276 16.93 -5.26 -2.77
N ARG A 277 18.14 -5.81 -2.50
CA ARG A 277 18.68 -6.93 -3.27
C ARG A 277 17.85 -8.20 -3.11
N ILE A 278 17.39 -8.49 -1.91
CA ILE A 278 16.52 -9.66 -1.65
C ILE A 278 15.22 -9.53 -2.46
N SER A 279 14.55 -8.39 -2.42
CA SER A 279 13.28 -8.17 -3.13
C SER A 279 13.47 -8.25 -4.65
N LEU A 280 14.47 -7.57 -5.19
CA LEU A 280 14.74 -7.59 -6.64
C LEU A 280 15.17 -8.97 -7.14
N ARG A 281 15.97 -9.69 -6.35
CA ARG A 281 16.32 -11.08 -6.66
C ARG A 281 15.08 -11.97 -6.68
N CYS A 282 14.19 -11.84 -5.68
CA CYS A 282 12.93 -12.58 -5.64
C CYS A 282 12.10 -12.33 -6.91
N PHE A 283 11.89 -11.08 -7.28
CA PHE A 283 11.15 -10.71 -8.47
C PHE A 283 11.80 -11.27 -9.75
N ARG A 284 13.11 -11.07 -9.89
CA ARG A 284 13.87 -11.58 -11.04
C ARG A 284 13.76 -13.11 -11.19
N GLU A 285 13.91 -13.86 -10.10
CA GLU A 285 13.85 -15.33 -10.10
C GLU A 285 12.43 -15.82 -10.43
N ARG A 286 11.40 -15.22 -9.81
CA ARG A 286 10.01 -15.61 -10.07
C ARG A 286 9.62 -15.41 -11.53
N TRP A 287 10.04 -14.32 -12.13
CA TRP A 287 9.68 -13.96 -13.50
C TRP A 287 10.71 -14.37 -14.54
N SER A 288 11.75 -15.14 -14.14
CA SER A 288 12.80 -15.65 -15.03
C SER A 288 13.48 -14.55 -15.84
N LEU A 289 13.72 -13.38 -15.21
CA LEU A 289 14.41 -12.27 -15.86
C LEU A 289 15.92 -12.47 -15.84
N PRO A 290 16.65 -12.06 -16.88
CA PRO A 290 18.09 -12.16 -16.93
C PRO A 290 18.78 -11.29 -15.86
N ALA A 291 20.02 -11.60 -15.53
CA ALA A 291 20.78 -10.87 -14.50
C ALA A 291 21.05 -9.40 -14.86
N ASP A 292 21.07 -9.10 -16.16
CA ASP A 292 21.30 -7.79 -16.75
C ASP A 292 20.00 -7.13 -17.26
N ASP A 293 18.85 -7.56 -16.74
CA ASP A 293 17.57 -6.90 -17.05
C ASP A 293 17.62 -5.42 -16.69
N TRP A 294 17.23 -4.58 -17.66
CA TRP A 294 17.36 -3.13 -17.53
C TRP A 294 16.52 -2.59 -16.37
N TRP A 295 15.27 -3.08 -16.22
CA TRP A 295 14.37 -2.64 -15.16
C TRP A 295 14.93 -2.97 -13.78
N VAL A 296 15.47 -4.17 -13.58
CA VAL A 296 16.06 -4.59 -12.30
C VAL A 296 17.20 -3.65 -11.89
N GLY A 297 18.07 -3.28 -12.82
CA GLY A 297 19.16 -2.35 -12.57
C GLY A 297 18.69 -0.92 -12.30
N ASP A 298 17.72 -0.41 -13.08
CA ASP A 298 17.17 0.93 -12.91
C ASP A 298 16.38 1.05 -11.61
N HIS A 299 15.59 0.04 -11.28
CA HIS A 299 14.84 0.01 -10.02
C HIS A 299 15.77 -0.07 -8.80
N TYR A 300 16.89 -0.83 -8.89
CA TYR A 300 17.91 -0.82 -7.84
C TYR A 300 18.55 0.57 -7.64
N ARG A 301 18.77 1.32 -8.73
CA ARG A 301 19.24 2.71 -8.67
C ARG A 301 18.23 3.60 -7.95
N TRP A 302 16.95 3.50 -8.31
CA TRP A 302 15.86 4.24 -7.68
C TRP A 302 15.77 3.95 -6.16
N LEU A 303 15.81 2.67 -5.76
CA LEU A 303 15.85 2.24 -4.37
C LEU A 303 17.06 2.81 -3.60
N THR A 304 18.23 2.87 -4.26
CA THR A 304 19.43 3.47 -3.67
C THR A 304 19.25 4.96 -3.43
N GLY A 305 18.57 5.68 -4.34
CA GLY A 305 18.23 7.10 -4.19
C GLY A 305 17.41 7.39 -2.93
N HIS A 306 16.47 6.53 -2.54
CA HIS A 306 15.72 6.68 -1.29
C HIS A 306 16.64 6.64 -0.06
N ARG A 307 17.63 5.75 -0.03
CA ARG A 307 18.63 5.71 1.05
C ARG A 307 19.45 6.99 1.11
N GLU A 308 19.80 7.54 -0.05
CA GLU A 308 20.56 8.78 -0.15
C GLU A 308 19.81 9.98 0.39
N LEU A 309 18.49 10.06 0.23
CA LEU A 309 17.65 11.11 0.85
C LEU A 309 17.82 11.19 2.37
N ALA A 310 17.83 10.05 3.05
CA ALA A 310 18.05 10.04 4.50
C ALA A 310 19.48 10.46 4.87
N THR A 311 20.49 10.05 4.08
CA THR A 311 21.89 10.43 4.26
C THR A 311 22.06 11.93 4.08
N GLU A 312 21.47 12.51 3.04
CA GLU A 312 21.54 13.95 2.77
C GLU A 312 20.86 14.78 3.86
N TRP A 313 19.70 14.34 4.34
CA TRP A 313 19.01 14.99 5.47
C TRP A 313 19.85 15.02 6.76
N ILE A 314 20.60 13.95 7.06
CA ILE A 314 21.54 13.89 8.17
C ILE A 314 22.76 14.79 7.88
N ALA A 315 23.26 14.74 6.64
CA ALA A 315 24.42 15.51 6.20
C ALA A 315 24.16 17.01 6.30
N GLU A 316 22.97 17.51 5.97
CA GLU A 316 22.60 18.92 6.13
C GLU A 316 22.76 19.39 7.59
N LYS A 317 22.34 18.56 8.55
CA LYS A 317 22.46 18.90 9.98
C LYS A 317 23.90 18.84 10.48
N THR A 318 24.65 17.82 10.07
CA THR A 318 26.05 17.67 10.50
C THR A 318 26.97 18.71 9.84
N ARG A 319 26.67 19.15 8.62
CA ARG A 319 27.39 20.25 7.95
C ARG A 319 27.29 21.57 8.70
N ARG A 320 26.12 21.87 9.29
CA ARG A 320 25.93 23.08 10.12
C ARG A 320 26.82 23.12 11.34
N ILE A 321 27.20 21.96 11.89
CA ILE A 321 28.02 21.84 13.10
C ILE A 321 29.50 21.66 12.78
N LEU A 322 29.84 20.84 11.78
CA LEU A 322 31.20 20.36 11.52
C LEU A 322 31.82 20.91 10.22
N GLY A 323 31.10 21.75 9.49
CA GLY A 323 31.47 22.20 8.15
C GLY A 323 31.26 21.13 7.07
N TRP A 324 31.44 21.52 5.79
CA TRP A 324 31.03 20.70 4.64
C TRP A 324 31.66 19.32 4.59
N GLN A 325 32.99 19.25 4.55
CA GLN A 325 33.68 17.97 4.36
C GLN A 325 33.57 17.02 5.57
N ARG A 326 33.75 17.57 6.79
CA ARG A 326 33.67 16.77 8.02
C ARG A 326 32.23 16.33 8.29
N GLY A 327 31.25 17.21 8.03
CA GLY A 327 29.83 16.92 8.19
C GLY A 327 29.37 15.78 7.27
N ASN A 328 29.74 15.80 5.99
CA ASN A 328 29.40 14.72 5.05
C ASN A 328 30.03 13.38 5.46
N ARG A 329 31.31 13.39 5.89
CA ARG A 329 31.95 12.15 6.38
C ARG A 329 31.29 11.60 7.64
N ALA A 330 30.93 12.49 8.58
CA ALA A 330 30.22 12.09 9.80
C ALA A 330 28.84 11.53 9.51
N ALA A 331 28.07 12.15 8.61
CA ALA A 331 26.75 11.67 8.19
C ALA A 331 26.83 10.25 7.59
N ARG A 332 27.73 10.04 6.62
CA ARG A 332 27.92 8.72 6.00
C ARG A 332 28.26 7.64 7.02
N ARG A 333 29.24 7.92 7.92
CA ARG A 333 29.62 6.96 8.98
C ARG A 333 28.45 6.64 9.92
N LEU A 334 27.67 7.66 10.30
CA LEU A 334 26.50 7.46 11.16
C LEU A 334 25.43 6.61 10.46
N VAL A 335 25.07 6.95 9.23
CA VAL A 335 24.09 6.20 8.44
C VAL A 335 24.53 4.76 8.23
N GLU A 336 25.80 4.53 7.88
CA GLU A 336 26.35 3.18 7.74
C GLU A 336 26.33 2.38 9.05
N ALA A 337 26.60 3.03 10.19
CA ALA A 337 26.57 2.36 11.50
C ALA A 337 25.12 1.98 11.88
N LEU A 338 24.17 2.89 11.68
CA LEU A 338 22.74 2.63 11.90
C LEU A 338 22.24 1.51 10.99
N HIS A 339 22.64 1.52 9.73
CA HIS A 339 22.31 0.49 8.75
C HIS A 339 22.82 -0.89 9.18
N ARG A 340 24.12 -1.00 9.44
CA ARG A 340 24.73 -2.28 9.89
C ARG A 340 24.03 -2.84 11.12
N ARG A 341 23.67 -1.97 12.08
CA ARG A 341 22.93 -2.38 13.29
C ARG A 341 21.55 -2.90 12.96
N ALA A 342 20.77 -2.12 12.18
CA ALA A 342 19.39 -2.48 11.80
C ALA A 342 19.34 -3.80 11.02
N ILE A 343 20.19 -3.96 9.99
CA ILE A 343 20.25 -5.18 9.19
C ILE A 343 20.70 -6.38 10.03
N ARG A 344 21.71 -6.23 10.90
CA ARG A 344 22.16 -7.33 11.77
C ARG A 344 21.03 -7.81 12.67
N GLN A 345 20.30 -6.91 13.31
CA GLN A 345 19.17 -7.25 14.17
C GLN A 345 18.04 -7.90 13.38
N ASP A 346 17.76 -7.42 12.20
CA ASP A 346 16.71 -7.94 11.33
C ASP A 346 17.04 -9.35 10.83
N LEU A 347 18.23 -9.57 10.27
CA LEU A 347 18.69 -10.88 9.82
C LEU A 347 18.86 -11.92 10.95
N GLN A 348 19.01 -11.49 12.21
CA GLN A 348 18.94 -12.41 13.35
C GLN A 348 17.53 -12.96 13.55
N ARG A 349 16.50 -12.21 13.20
CA ARG A 349 15.09 -12.61 13.30
C ARG A 349 14.60 -13.38 12.07
N ARG A 350 15.34 -13.28 10.96
CA ARG A 350 15.04 -13.93 9.68
C ARG A 350 16.20 -14.80 9.21
N PRO A 351 16.48 -15.89 9.93
CA PRO A 351 17.62 -16.73 9.59
C PRO A 351 17.55 -17.29 8.16
N GLU A 352 16.34 -17.53 7.66
CA GLU A 352 16.06 -18.02 6.31
C GLU A 352 16.51 -17.04 5.21
N LEU A 353 16.58 -15.74 5.51
CA LEU A 353 17.00 -14.72 4.56
C LEU A 353 18.52 -14.45 4.55
N ARG A 354 19.28 -14.97 5.53
CA ARG A 354 20.73 -14.72 5.63
C ARG A 354 21.51 -15.25 4.43
N ASP A 355 21.25 -16.50 4.08
CA ASP A 355 21.93 -17.12 2.94
C ASP A 355 21.46 -16.53 1.63
N TYR A 356 20.17 -16.23 1.53
CA TYR A 356 19.60 -15.57 0.36
C TYR A 356 20.17 -14.16 0.19
N GLU A 357 20.32 -13.37 1.25
CA GLU A 357 20.97 -12.06 1.24
C GLU A 357 22.43 -12.14 0.81
N ARG A 358 23.20 -13.06 1.42
CA ARG A 358 24.64 -13.23 1.15
C ARG A 358 24.92 -13.55 -0.30
N THR A 359 24.06 -14.32 -0.95
CA THR A 359 24.20 -14.75 -2.34
C THR A 359 23.49 -13.86 -3.36
N ALA A 360 22.67 -12.89 -2.92
CA ALA A 360 21.99 -11.95 -3.81
C ALA A 360 23.00 -10.95 -4.41
N PRO A 361 23.21 -10.96 -5.74
CA PRO A 361 24.14 -10.04 -6.37
C PRO A 361 23.63 -8.59 -6.27
N ARG A 362 24.55 -7.64 -6.33
CA ARG A 362 24.16 -6.26 -6.60
C ARG A 362 23.85 -6.12 -8.09
N PRO A 363 22.64 -5.69 -8.45
CA PRO A 363 22.36 -5.39 -9.85
C PRO A 363 23.30 -4.33 -10.39
N ALA A 364 23.74 -4.50 -11.61
CA ALA A 364 24.50 -3.46 -12.31
C ALA A 364 23.60 -2.25 -12.58
N PHE A 365 24.13 -1.05 -12.51
CA PHE A 365 23.40 0.13 -12.96
C PHE A 365 23.36 0.12 -14.50
N PRO A 366 22.17 0.07 -15.11
CA PRO A 366 22.08 0.11 -16.56
C PRO A 366 22.53 1.47 -17.10
N ALA A 367 22.92 1.50 -18.38
CA ALA A 367 23.05 2.75 -19.10
C ALA A 367 21.69 3.50 -19.11
N PRO A 368 21.67 4.84 -19.18
CA PRO A 368 20.44 5.58 -19.38
C PRO A 368 19.68 5.01 -20.58
N LYS A 369 18.34 5.00 -20.50
CA LYS A 369 17.51 4.69 -21.68
C LYS A 369 17.88 5.66 -22.81
N PRO A 370 18.10 5.19 -24.05
CA PRO A 370 18.34 6.04 -25.18
C PRO A 370 17.21 7.04 -25.45
#